data_8dd46e44d2ae92a85f448e2847a514e3
#
_entry.id   8dd46e44d2ae92a85f448e2847a514e3
#
_cell.length_a   1.000
_cell.length_b   1.000
_cell.length_c   1.000
_cell.angle_alpha   90.00
_cell.angle_beta   90.00
_cell.angle_gamma   90.00
#
_symmetry.space_group_name_H-M   'P 1'
#
loop_
_entity.id
_entity.type
_entity.pdbx_description
1 polymer ?
#
loop_
_entity_poly.entity_id
_entity_poly.type
_entity_poly.pdbx_seq_one_letter_code
_entity_poly.pdbx_strand_id
1 'polypeptide(L)'
;YYLGDKLAVTRNEQVINYQYIRDNMQWPEAAKAQTVASTAGQNTAGNAVQTQRVIWTGKVTPGKSGLHRFRLYSSSYVKVFVDGKQVLERWRQNWNPWYHNFDVPMRAGKAADIRIEWEPNAGYIALVHNDPLPDADRHSLSFASDLGHAVDYYVTVGKDMDGAIAGYRKLTGKSAMLPQWAYGFWQSRQRYETQEELLGVVREFRRRKLPLDNIVLDWRYWEDDSWGCHCFDAKRFPDPKGMVDEVHALDARIMVSV
;
A
#
# COMPACT_ATOMS: atom_id res chain seq x y z
N TYR A 1 8.55 -22.90 -1.85
CA TYR A 1 7.94 -22.38 -0.65
C TYR A 1 8.76 -22.74 0.56
N TYR A 2 9.00 -21.79 1.42
CA TYR A 2 9.85 -21.92 2.59
C TYR A 2 9.11 -21.52 3.87
N LEU A 3 9.43 -22.18 4.97
CA LEU A 3 9.10 -21.78 6.34
C LEU A 3 10.42 -21.46 7.07
N GLY A 4 10.66 -20.20 7.35
CA GLY A 4 12.00 -19.74 7.72
C GLY A 4 12.99 -20.07 6.60
N ASP A 5 14.08 -20.73 6.93
CA ASP A 5 15.12 -21.17 5.98
C ASP A 5 14.88 -22.59 5.43
N LYS A 6 13.85 -23.29 5.90
CA LYS A 6 13.56 -24.67 5.48
C LYS A 6 12.66 -24.68 4.25
N LEU A 7 13.12 -25.38 3.17
CA LEU A 7 12.28 -25.70 2.04
C LEU A 7 11.15 -26.65 2.47
N ALA A 8 9.91 -26.20 2.34
CA ALA A 8 8.73 -26.97 2.72
C ALA A 8 8.14 -27.73 1.53
N VAL A 9 8.02 -27.12 0.38
CA VAL A 9 7.48 -27.75 -0.82
C VAL A 9 7.96 -27.04 -2.09
N THR A 10 8.09 -27.80 -3.16
CA THR A 10 8.33 -27.32 -4.54
C THR A 10 7.15 -27.70 -5.41
N ARG A 11 6.66 -26.78 -6.20
CA ARG A 11 5.63 -27.05 -7.23
C ARG A 11 5.90 -26.22 -8.49
N ASN A 12 5.39 -26.69 -9.62
CA ASN A 12 5.41 -25.93 -10.87
C ASN A 12 4.21 -25.00 -10.95
N GLU A 13 4.45 -23.77 -11.36
CA GLU A 13 3.42 -22.74 -11.51
C GLU A 13 3.50 -22.10 -12.87
N GLN A 14 2.36 -22.02 -13.56
CA GLN A 14 2.27 -21.45 -14.92
C GLN A 14 2.23 -19.92 -14.89
N VAL A 15 1.70 -19.35 -13.81
CA VAL A 15 1.54 -17.90 -13.61
C VAL A 15 1.88 -17.54 -12.20
N ILE A 16 2.37 -16.31 -12.00
CA ILE A 16 2.57 -15.72 -10.69
C ILE A 16 1.42 -14.73 -10.50
N ASN A 17 0.41 -15.13 -9.73
CA ASN A 17 -0.75 -14.32 -9.40
C ASN A 17 -1.39 -14.87 -8.11
N TYR A 18 -0.99 -14.32 -6.97
CA TYR A 18 -1.43 -14.78 -5.66
C TYR A 18 -2.02 -13.65 -4.85
N GLN A 19 -3.19 -13.92 -4.30
CA GLN A 19 -3.85 -13.07 -3.33
C GLN A 19 -3.77 -13.75 -1.95
N TYR A 20 -2.94 -13.19 -1.09
CA TYR A 20 -2.76 -13.68 0.26
C TYR A 20 -3.35 -12.66 1.24
N ILE A 21 -4.66 -12.50 1.24
CA ILE A 21 -5.29 -11.51 2.12
C ILE A 21 -5.86 -12.23 3.32
N ARG A 22 -6.65 -12.90 3.61
CA ARG A 22 -7.16 -13.50 4.85
C ARG A 22 -7.15 -15.03 4.82
N ASP A 23 -7.28 -15.57 3.63
CA ASP A 23 -7.36 -17.01 3.43
C ASP A 23 -6.13 -17.49 2.67
N ASN A 24 -5.34 -18.29 3.31
CA ASN A 24 -4.22 -19.03 2.75
C ASN A 24 -4.62 -20.05 1.66
N MET A 25 -5.73 -19.85 0.98
CA MET A 25 -6.32 -20.91 0.14
C MET A 25 -5.39 -21.39 -0.98
N GLN A 26 -4.57 -20.49 -1.52
CA GLN A 26 -3.58 -20.85 -2.56
C GLN A 26 -2.23 -21.27 -2.00
N TRP A 27 -2.01 -21.10 -0.71
CA TRP A 27 -0.77 -21.48 -0.05
C TRP A 27 -0.73 -22.97 0.19
N PRO A 28 0.37 -23.67 -0.19
CA PRO A 28 0.46 -25.11 0.05
C PRO A 28 0.40 -25.42 1.53
N GLU A 29 -0.36 -26.45 1.91
CA GLU A 29 -0.57 -26.84 3.30
C GLU A 29 0.75 -27.06 4.06
N ALA A 30 1.71 -27.72 3.40
CA ALA A 30 3.03 -27.99 3.96
C ALA A 30 3.87 -26.73 4.26
N ALA A 31 3.48 -25.58 3.69
CA ALA A 31 4.17 -24.28 3.86
C ALA A 31 3.33 -23.29 4.66
N LYS A 32 2.20 -23.68 5.22
CA LYS A 32 1.42 -22.83 6.13
C LYS A 32 2.15 -22.69 7.47
N ALA A 33 2.25 -21.46 7.95
CA ALA A 33 2.82 -21.20 9.27
C ALA A 33 1.97 -21.89 10.34
N GLN A 34 2.58 -22.76 11.12
CA GLN A 34 1.94 -23.33 12.30
C GLN A 34 2.06 -22.33 13.44
N THR A 35 0.96 -22.03 14.10
CA THR A 35 0.99 -21.31 15.36
C THR A 35 1.59 -22.26 16.40
N VAL A 36 2.88 -22.09 16.71
CA VAL A 36 3.47 -22.85 17.80
C VAL A 36 2.92 -22.26 19.09
N ALA A 37 2.01 -22.98 19.72
CA ALA A 37 1.56 -22.64 21.06
C ALA A 37 2.77 -22.68 21.99
N SER A 38 3.17 -21.54 22.53
CA SER A 38 4.21 -21.43 23.52
C SER A 38 3.72 -22.08 24.82
N THR A 39 4.16 -23.29 25.10
CA THR A 39 4.07 -23.90 26.43
C THR A 39 5.24 -23.40 27.29
N ALA A 40 5.21 -22.15 27.69
CA ALA A 40 6.07 -21.65 28.78
C ALA A 40 5.40 -20.42 29.39
N GLY A 41 5.24 -20.47 30.70
CA GLY A 41 4.56 -19.47 31.50
C GLY A 41 5.15 -18.08 31.37
N GLN A 42 4.23 -17.12 31.51
CA GLN A 42 4.40 -15.73 31.87
C GLN A 42 5.75 -15.08 31.49
N ASN A 43 5.77 -14.48 30.28
CA ASN A 43 6.26 -13.11 30.05
C ASN A 43 6.22 -12.83 28.54
N THR A 44 5.52 -11.81 28.16
CA THR A 44 5.51 -11.02 26.93
C THR A 44 6.64 -11.32 25.90
N ALA A 45 6.65 -12.50 25.30
CA ALA A 45 7.38 -12.76 24.08
C ALA A 45 6.35 -13.16 23.03
N GLY A 46 6.13 -12.29 22.05
CA GLY A 46 5.24 -12.55 20.95
C GLY A 46 5.58 -13.87 20.29
N ASN A 47 4.55 -14.68 19.98
CA ASN A 47 4.68 -15.90 19.19
C ASN A 47 5.52 -15.60 17.95
N ALA A 48 6.71 -16.16 17.86
CA ALA A 48 7.53 -16.04 16.66
C ALA A 48 6.84 -16.84 15.55
N VAL A 49 6.03 -16.17 14.74
CA VAL A 49 5.47 -16.76 13.53
C VAL A 49 6.62 -16.99 12.56
N GLN A 50 6.80 -18.23 12.12
CA GLN A 50 7.80 -18.53 11.11
C GLN A 50 7.54 -17.71 9.84
N THR A 51 8.56 -17.01 9.36
CA THR A 51 8.46 -16.23 8.13
C THR A 51 8.17 -17.17 6.95
N GLN A 52 7.10 -16.90 6.25
CA GLN A 52 6.75 -17.59 5.01
C GLN A 52 7.44 -16.88 3.85
N ARG A 53 8.08 -17.63 2.96
CA ARG A 53 8.75 -17.09 1.78
C ARG A 53 8.51 -17.97 0.56
N VAL A 54 8.34 -17.34 -0.59
CA VAL A 54 8.32 -18.03 -1.89
C VAL A 54 9.50 -17.59 -2.73
N ILE A 55 10.13 -18.54 -3.40
CA ILE A 55 11.11 -18.27 -4.44
C ILE A 55 10.64 -18.95 -5.72
N TRP A 56 10.35 -18.13 -6.73
CA TRP A 56 10.11 -18.62 -8.08
C TRP A 56 11.42 -18.57 -8.87
N THR A 57 11.70 -19.64 -9.58
CA THR A 57 12.79 -19.70 -10.56
C THR A 57 12.24 -20.27 -11.85
N GLY A 58 12.60 -19.65 -12.97
CA GLY A 58 12.10 -20.07 -14.26
C GLY A 58 12.80 -19.35 -15.39
N LYS A 59 12.28 -19.55 -16.62
CA LYS A 59 12.80 -18.92 -17.83
C LYS A 59 11.70 -18.19 -18.57
N VAL A 60 12.04 -17.04 -19.12
CA VAL A 60 11.19 -16.29 -20.03
C VAL A 60 11.87 -16.29 -21.40
N THR A 61 11.18 -16.82 -22.42
CA THR A 61 11.66 -16.79 -23.80
C THR A 61 10.80 -15.82 -24.61
N PRO A 62 11.31 -14.62 -24.94
CA PRO A 62 10.52 -13.62 -25.65
C PRO A 62 10.34 -13.98 -27.13
N GLY A 63 9.20 -13.63 -27.70
CA GLY A 63 8.92 -13.74 -29.13
C GLY A 63 9.50 -12.58 -29.93
N LYS A 64 9.85 -11.47 -29.32
CA LYS A 64 10.37 -10.26 -29.97
C LYS A 64 11.68 -9.83 -29.32
N SER A 65 12.54 -9.16 -30.08
CA SER A 65 13.73 -8.49 -29.56
C SER A 65 13.40 -7.06 -29.20
N GLY A 66 13.98 -6.54 -28.11
CA GLY A 66 13.82 -5.16 -27.68
C GLY A 66 13.79 -4.99 -26.17
N LEU A 67 13.32 -3.85 -25.74
CA LEU A 67 13.17 -3.54 -24.31
C LEU A 67 11.79 -4.03 -23.84
N HIS A 68 11.79 -5.13 -23.09
CA HIS A 68 10.57 -5.73 -22.53
C HIS A 68 10.25 -5.10 -21.20
N ARG A 69 8.98 -4.80 -20.97
CA ARG A 69 8.49 -4.27 -19.68
C ARG A 69 7.84 -5.36 -18.87
N PHE A 70 8.33 -5.51 -17.65
CA PHE A 70 7.67 -6.29 -16.62
C PHE A 70 6.99 -5.37 -15.64
N ARG A 71 5.77 -5.74 -15.26
CA ARG A 71 5.02 -5.07 -14.21
C ARG A 71 4.75 -6.07 -13.10
N LEU A 72 5.33 -5.81 -11.94
CA LEU A 72 5.08 -6.55 -10.74
C LEU A 72 4.11 -5.75 -9.87
N TYR A 73 2.94 -6.30 -9.63
CA TYR A 73 1.99 -5.79 -8.65
C TYR A 73 2.20 -6.56 -7.36
N SER A 74 2.73 -5.95 -6.33
CA SER A 74 3.05 -6.67 -5.09
C SER A 74 2.93 -5.80 -3.86
N SER A 75 2.59 -6.44 -2.75
CA SER A 75 2.77 -5.93 -1.40
C SER A 75 3.94 -6.66 -0.73
N SER A 76 4.33 -6.19 0.46
CA SER A 76 5.39 -6.77 1.29
C SER A 76 6.76 -6.80 0.62
N TYR A 77 7.60 -7.75 1.03
CA TYR A 77 9.02 -7.79 0.68
C TYR A 77 9.24 -8.56 -0.62
N VAL A 78 9.82 -7.93 -1.62
CA VAL A 78 10.07 -8.57 -2.91
C VAL A 78 11.43 -8.17 -3.50
N LYS A 79 12.09 -9.15 -4.13
CA LYS A 79 13.27 -8.97 -4.98
C LYS A 79 13.08 -9.71 -6.29
N VAL A 80 13.56 -9.13 -7.39
CA VAL A 80 13.53 -9.76 -8.72
C VAL A 80 14.92 -9.73 -9.33
N PHE A 81 15.32 -10.85 -9.89
CA PHE A 81 16.58 -11.03 -10.59
C PHE A 81 16.32 -11.55 -12.00
N VAL A 82 17.06 -11.03 -12.97
CA VAL A 82 17.07 -11.51 -14.35
C VAL A 82 18.51 -11.80 -14.74
N ASP A 83 18.80 -13.01 -15.25
CA ASP A 83 20.15 -13.50 -15.54
C ASP A 83 21.14 -13.25 -14.40
N GLY A 84 20.69 -13.48 -13.15
CA GLY A 84 21.46 -13.27 -11.92
C GLY A 84 21.60 -11.81 -11.48
N LYS A 85 21.22 -10.83 -12.31
CA LYS A 85 21.27 -9.40 -11.94
C LYS A 85 19.98 -8.99 -11.27
N GLN A 86 20.10 -8.33 -10.10
CA GLN A 86 18.95 -7.74 -9.41
C GLN A 86 18.40 -6.55 -10.20
N VAL A 87 17.14 -6.64 -10.62
CA VAL A 87 16.45 -5.61 -11.41
C VAL A 87 15.40 -4.86 -10.62
N LEU A 88 14.94 -5.44 -9.51
CA LEU A 88 13.99 -4.82 -8.60
C LEU A 88 14.29 -5.21 -7.16
N GLU A 89 14.22 -4.24 -6.26
CA GLU A 89 14.20 -4.48 -4.82
C GLU A 89 13.15 -3.59 -4.16
N ARG A 90 12.27 -4.23 -3.40
CA ARG A 90 11.29 -3.60 -2.51
C ARG A 90 11.26 -4.40 -1.21
N TRP A 91 12.44 -4.53 -0.60
CA TRP A 91 12.61 -5.27 0.66
C TRP A 91 12.25 -4.40 1.85
N ARG A 92 10.99 -4.01 1.87
CA ARG A 92 10.41 -3.22 2.97
C ARG A 92 8.95 -3.60 3.14
N GLN A 93 8.41 -3.39 4.34
CA GLN A 93 7.00 -3.56 4.56
C GLN A 93 6.20 -2.58 3.70
N ASN A 94 5.28 -3.11 2.94
CA ASN A 94 4.37 -2.37 2.09
C ASN A 94 2.97 -3.00 2.23
N TRP A 95 2.12 -2.35 3.00
CA TRP A 95 0.77 -2.85 3.34
C TRP A 95 -0.13 -2.97 2.12
N ASN A 96 -0.13 -1.92 1.29
CA ASN A 96 -0.91 -1.90 0.07
C ASN A 96 -0.06 -2.37 -1.11
N PRO A 97 -0.58 -3.26 -1.96
CA PRO A 97 0.12 -3.65 -3.16
C PRO A 97 0.26 -2.45 -4.09
N TRP A 98 1.40 -2.37 -4.76
CA TRP A 98 1.71 -1.32 -5.72
C TRP A 98 2.38 -1.88 -6.96
N TYR A 99 2.31 -1.12 -8.04
CA TYR A 99 2.95 -1.48 -9.30
C TYR A 99 4.44 -1.11 -9.28
N HIS A 100 5.28 -2.09 -9.60
CA HIS A 100 6.70 -1.92 -9.80
C HIS A 100 7.04 -2.33 -11.22
N ASN A 101 7.47 -1.37 -12.03
CA ASN A 101 7.90 -1.67 -13.40
C ASN A 101 9.42 -1.83 -13.42
N PHE A 102 9.90 -2.79 -14.22
CA PHE A 102 11.30 -2.91 -14.57
C PHE A 102 11.41 -3.34 -16.03
N ASP A 103 12.40 -2.77 -16.73
CA ASP A 103 12.60 -3.00 -18.13
C ASP A 103 13.84 -3.85 -18.35
N VAL A 104 13.75 -4.86 -19.21
CA VAL A 104 14.83 -5.81 -19.52
C VAL A 104 15.05 -5.86 -21.02
N PRO A 105 16.26 -5.57 -21.52
CA PRO A 105 16.59 -5.81 -22.93
C PRO A 105 16.67 -7.33 -23.18
N MET A 106 15.84 -7.83 -24.08
CA MET A 106 15.77 -9.25 -24.40
C MET A 106 15.88 -9.47 -25.90
N ARG A 107 16.28 -10.70 -26.30
CA ARG A 107 16.39 -11.11 -27.69
C ARG A 107 15.38 -12.21 -27.97
N ALA A 108 14.68 -12.10 -29.10
CA ALA A 108 13.75 -13.15 -29.58
C ALA A 108 14.40 -14.52 -29.56
N GLY A 109 13.70 -15.51 -29.05
CA GLY A 109 14.13 -16.89 -28.95
C GLY A 109 15.25 -17.19 -27.95
N LYS A 110 15.82 -16.18 -27.30
CA LYS A 110 16.83 -16.34 -26.24
C LYS A 110 16.17 -16.31 -24.89
N ALA A 111 16.20 -17.43 -24.17
CA ALA A 111 15.69 -17.49 -22.81
C ALA A 111 16.54 -16.65 -21.84
N ALA A 112 15.88 -15.96 -20.94
CA ALA A 112 16.48 -15.29 -19.77
C ALA A 112 16.02 -16.00 -18.50
N ASP A 113 16.93 -16.17 -17.54
CA ASP A 113 16.60 -16.72 -16.24
C ASP A 113 15.93 -15.65 -15.37
N ILE A 114 14.78 -15.99 -14.79
CA ILE A 114 14.09 -15.11 -13.84
C ILE A 114 14.01 -15.77 -12.48
N ARG A 115 14.28 -14.97 -11.44
CA ARG A 115 14.11 -15.38 -10.05
C ARG A 115 13.40 -14.28 -9.27
N ILE A 116 12.36 -14.65 -8.55
CA ILE A 116 11.59 -13.75 -7.71
C ILE A 116 11.58 -14.31 -6.29
N GLU A 117 11.92 -13.48 -5.32
CA GLU A 117 11.83 -13.78 -3.91
C GLU A 117 10.72 -12.91 -3.29
N TRP A 118 9.80 -13.50 -2.54
CA TRP A 118 8.69 -12.80 -1.94
C TRP A 118 8.38 -13.31 -0.54
N GLU A 119 8.26 -12.38 0.41
CA GLU A 119 7.71 -12.63 1.74
C GLU A 119 6.34 -11.97 1.83
N PRO A 120 5.25 -12.75 1.79
CA PRO A 120 3.90 -12.22 1.57
C PRO A 120 3.37 -11.37 2.70
N ASN A 121 3.59 -11.76 3.95
CA ASN A 121 3.05 -11.09 5.13
C ASN A 121 1.58 -10.64 4.90
N ALA A 122 0.70 -11.58 4.53
CA ALA A 122 -0.69 -11.34 4.14
C ALA A 122 -0.85 -10.40 2.93
N GLY A 123 0.00 -10.53 1.93
CA GLY A 123 0.08 -9.63 0.80
C GLY A 123 -0.39 -10.20 -0.54
N TYR A 124 0.01 -9.53 -1.57
CA TYR A 124 -0.38 -9.75 -2.96
C TYR A 124 0.84 -9.82 -3.85
N ILE A 125 0.84 -10.69 -4.87
CA ILE A 125 1.83 -10.65 -5.94
C ILE A 125 1.23 -11.10 -7.27
N ALA A 126 1.49 -10.31 -8.32
CA ALA A 126 1.19 -10.69 -9.70
C ALA A 126 2.27 -10.15 -10.63
N LEU A 127 2.73 -10.98 -11.54
CA LEU A 127 3.71 -10.59 -12.55
C LEU A 127 3.08 -10.59 -13.92
N VAL A 128 3.21 -9.47 -14.63
CA VAL A 128 2.77 -9.30 -16.02
C VAL A 128 3.97 -8.92 -16.88
N HIS A 129 4.04 -9.47 -18.07
CA HIS A 129 5.07 -9.18 -19.06
C HIS A 129 4.43 -8.56 -20.31
N ASN A 130 5.04 -7.49 -20.81
CA ASN A 130 4.67 -6.87 -22.07
C ASN A 130 5.83 -6.89 -23.05
N ASP A 131 5.56 -7.33 -24.25
CA ASP A 131 6.48 -7.22 -25.38
C ASP A 131 6.82 -5.75 -25.67
N PRO A 132 7.97 -5.47 -26.32
CA PRO A 132 8.27 -4.12 -26.80
C PRO A 132 7.15 -3.59 -27.68
N LEU A 133 6.69 -2.37 -27.41
CA LEU A 133 5.75 -1.71 -28.28
C LEU A 133 6.37 -1.46 -29.66
N PRO A 134 5.60 -1.57 -30.77
CA PRO A 134 6.01 -1.07 -32.07
C PRO A 134 6.43 0.38 -31.98
N ASP A 135 7.36 0.83 -32.81
CA ASP A 135 7.83 2.23 -32.81
C ASP A 135 6.69 3.22 -33.02
N ALA A 136 5.68 2.85 -33.81
CA ALA A 136 4.46 3.64 -34.05
C ALA A 136 3.65 3.88 -32.75
N ASP A 137 3.71 2.96 -31.80
CA ASP A 137 2.92 3.01 -30.55
C ASP A 137 3.73 3.50 -29.36
N ARG A 138 5.03 3.78 -29.56
CA ARG A 138 5.96 4.15 -28.47
C ARG A 138 5.57 5.43 -27.73
N HIS A 139 4.85 6.31 -28.40
CA HIS A 139 4.36 7.59 -27.86
C HIS A 139 2.83 7.63 -27.77
N SER A 140 2.18 6.48 -27.85
CA SER A 140 0.74 6.40 -27.68
C SER A 140 0.34 6.44 -26.21
N LEU A 141 -0.84 6.99 -25.94
CA LEU A 141 -1.49 6.96 -24.63
C LEU A 141 -2.71 6.05 -24.73
N SER A 142 -2.84 5.11 -23.79
CA SER A 142 -3.97 4.19 -23.75
C SER A 142 -4.73 4.35 -22.42
N PHE A 143 -6.05 4.45 -22.55
CA PHE A 143 -6.98 4.37 -21.43
C PHE A 143 -7.79 3.09 -21.58
N ALA A 144 -7.86 2.28 -20.54
CA ALA A 144 -8.61 1.03 -20.54
C ALA A 144 -9.40 0.86 -19.26
N SER A 145 -10.63 0.37 -19.37
CA SER A 145 -11.48 -0.01 -18.24
C SER A 145 -12.33 -1.22 -18.64
N ASP A 146 -12.41 -2.20 -17.74
CA ASP A 146 -13.23 -3.40 -17.96
C ASP A 146 -14.74 -3.11 -17.77
N LEU A 147 -15.11 -2.00 -17.13
CA LEU A 147 -16.48 -1.66 -16.76
C LEU A 147 -16.99 -0.35 -17.37
N GLY A 148 -16.14 0.42 -18.03
CA GLY A 148 -16.51 1.71 -18.60
C GLY A 148 -17.17 1.57 -19.98
N HIS A 149 -18.29 2.25 -20.20
CA HIS A 149 -18.94 2.39 -21.51
C HIS A 149 -18.33 3.49 -22.37
N ALA A 150 -17.61 4.43 -21.75
CA ALA A 150 -16.97 5.56 -22.40
C ALA A 150 -15.76 6.04 -21.60
N VAL A 151 -14.84 6.69 -22.29
CA VAL A 151 -13.73 7.44 -21.68
C VAL A 151 -13.99 8.92 -21.95
N ASP A 152 -14.11 9.71 -20.89
CA ASP A 152 -14.23 11.17 -20.96
C ASP A 152 -13.08 11.82 -20.21
N TYR A 153 -12.30 12.64 -20.91
CA TYR A 153 -11.13 13.28 -20.34
C TYR A 153 -10.82 14.62 -21.00
N TYR A 154 -10.16 15.48 -20.26
CA TYR A 154 -9.66 16.77 -20.71
C TYR A 154 -8.12 16.78 -20.66
N VAL A 155 -7.52 17.32 -21.69
CA VAL A 155 -6.08 17.57 -21.73
C VAL A 155 -5.84 19.07 -21.71
N THR A 156 -5.14 19.55 -20.69
CA THR A 156 -4.73 20.94 -20.61
C THR A 156 -3.28 21.07 -21.06
N VAL A 157 -3.04 21.89 -22.07
CA VAL A 157 -1.71 22.17 -22.61
C VAL A 157 -1.35 23.62 -22.31
N GLY A 158 -0.17 23.82 -21.77
CA GLY A 158 0.39 25.14 -21.48
C GLY A 158 1.79 25.28 -22.05
N LYS A 159 2.26 26.51 -22.21
CA LYS A 159 3.65 26.81 -22.60
C LYS A 159 4.63 26.28 -21.54
N ASP A 160 4.19 26.29 -20.29
CA ASP A 160 4.93 25.87 -19.11
C ASP A 160 3.96 25.27 -18.09
N MET A 161 4.44 24.91 -16.91
CA MET A 161 3.64 24.33 -15.84
C MET A 161 2.52 25.28 -15.39
N ASP A 162 2.81 26.56 -15.26
CA ASP A 162 1.82 27.56 -14.83
C ASP A 162 0.69 27.68 -15.85
N GLY A 163 1.01 27.63 -17.14
CA GLY A 163 0.02 27.61 -18.21
C GLY A 163 -0.86 26.37 -18.19
N ALA A 164 -0.30 25.20 -17.92
CA ALA A 164 -1.06 23.97 -17.77
C ALA A 164 -1.98 24.00 -16.54
N ILE A 165 -1.50 24.49 -15.41
CA ILE A 165 -2.29 24.68 -14.18
C ILE A 165 -3.41 25.73 -14.42
N ALA A 166 -3.12 26.82 -15.11
CA ALA A 166 -4.13 27.82 -15.45
C ALA A 166 -5.24 27.22 -16.33
N GLY A 167 -4.88 26.37 -17.31
CA GLY A 167 -5.85 25.63 -18.11
C GLY A 167 -6.72 24.70 -17.27
N TYR A 168 -6.12 23.94 -16.37
CA TYR A 168 -6.85 23.09 -15.42
C TYR A 168 -7.82 23.92 -14.54
N ARG A 169 -7.38 25.10 -14.05
CA ARG A 169 -8.21 25.96 -13.22
C ARG A 169 -9.38 26.61 -13.96
N LYS A 170 -9.30 26.76 -15.27
CA LYS A 170 -10.48 27.19 -16.08
C LYS A 170 -11.60 26.15 -16.04
N LEU A 171 -11.26 24.85 -15.97
CA LEU A 171 -12.23 23.77 -15.91
C LEU A 171 -12.73 23.53 -14.49
N THR A 172 -11.87 23.56 -13.50
CA THR A 172 -12.19 23.18 -12.11
C THR A 172 -12.53 24.36 -11.20
N GLY A 173 -12.36 25.57 -11.65
CA GLY A 173 -12.54 26.78 -10.84
C GLY A 173 -11.31 27.17 -10.03
N LYS A 174 -11.42 28.26 -9.30
CA LYS A 174 -10.34 28.78 -8.45
C LYS A 174 -10.12 27.92 -7.22
N SER A 175 -8.88 27.83 -6.76
CA SER A 175 -8.57 27.23 -5.46
C SER A 175 -9.20 28.04 -4.34
N ALA A 176 -9.83 27.38 -3.39
CA ALA A 176 -10.26 28.03 -2.16
C ALA A 176 -9.04 28.40 -1.29
N MET A 177 -9.10 29.56 -0.67
CA MET A 177 -8.15 29.91 0.39
C MET A 177 -8.57 29.15 1.66
N LEU A 178 -7.68 28.31 2.16
CA LEU A 178 -7.89 27.63 3.43
C LEU A 178 -7.68 28.59 4.62
N PRO A 179 -8.33 28.35 5.75
CA PRO A 179 -8.09 29.12 6.96
C PRO A 179 -6.67 28.88 7.50
N GLN A 180 -6.13 29.84 8.24
CA GLN A 180 -4.75 29.82 8.74
C GLN A 180 -4.40 28.52 9.49
N TRP A 181 -5.31 28.04 10.33
CA TRP A 181 -5.09 26.82 11.11
C TRP A 181 -4.83 25.56 10.23
N ALA A 182 -5.33 25.55 9.00
CA ALA A 182 -5.11 24.43 8.06
C ALA A 182 -3.65 24.30 7.62
N TYR A 183 -2.87 25.37 7.74
CA TYR A 183 -1.43 25.42 7.43
C TYR A 183 -0.55 25.28 8.68
N GLY A 184 -1.15 25.13 9.85
CA GLY A 184 -0.44 25.01 11.11
C GLY A 184 0.01 23.57 11.43
N PHE A 185 0.23 23.31 12.71
CA PHE A 185 0.70 22.00 13.16
C PHE A 185 -0.45 21.02 13.40
N TRP A 186 -0.38 19.86 12.75
CA TRP A 186 -1.33 18.78 12.86
C TRP A 186 -0.69 17.60 13.61
N GLN A 187 -1.21 17.26 14.75
CA GLN A 187 -0.78 16.10 15.52
C GLN A 187 -1.57 14.87 15.08
N SER A 188 -0.87 13.89 14.56
CA SER A 188 -1.44 12.58 14.22
C SER A 188 -0.56 11.46 14.76
N ARG A 189 -1.15 10.31 14.98
CA ARG A 189 -0.47 9.02 15.20
C ARG A 189 -1.34 7.93 14.61
N GLN A 190 -0.81 6.72 14.53
CA GLN A 190 -1.52 5.59 13.94
C GLN A 190 -2.98 5.50 14.44
N ARG A 191 -3.18 5.65 15.76
CA ARG A 191 -4.50 5.82 16.37
C ARG A 191 -4.40 6.26 17.82
N TYR A 192 -5.46 6.88 18.28
CA TYR A 192 -5.77 7.06 19.68
C TYR A 192 -6.80 5.99 20.06
N GLU A 193 -6.51 5.21 21.08
CA GLU A 193 -7.36 4.08 21.46
C GLU A 193 -8.66 4.53 22.12
N THR A 194 -8.65 5.68 22.82
CA THR A 194 -9.80 6.21 23.55
C THR A 194 -9.94 7.71 23.40
N GLN A 195 -11.15 8.20 23.68
CA GLN A 195 -11.45 9.62 23.77
C GLN A 195 -10.53 10.34 24.77
N GLU A 196 -10.30 9.76 25.96
CA GLU A 196 -9.46 10.35 26.99
C GLU A 196 -7.98 10.44 26.57
N GLU A 197 -7.48 9.43 25.86
CA GLU A 197 -6.13 9.46 25.32
C GLU A 197 -5.96 10.63 24.34
N LEU A 198 -6.90 10.82 23.42
CA LEU A 198 -6.88 11.92 22.47
C LEU A 198 -6.93 13.28 23.18
N LEU A 199 -7.88 13.47 24.09
CA LEU A 199 -8.03 14.70 24.86
C LEU A 199 -6.79 14.97 25.73
N GLY A 200 -6.21 13.93 26.32
CA GLY A 200 -4.97 14.01 27.11
C GLY A 200 -3.82 14.59 26.31
N VAL A 201 -3.70 14.24 25.02
CA VAL A 201 -2.67 14.79 24.13
C VAL A 201 -2.91 16.29 23.90
N VAL A 202 -4.13 16.71 23.58
CA VAL A 202 -4.45 18.15 23.35
C VAL A 202 -4.18 18.97 24.61
N ARG A 203 -4.65 18.49 25.76
CA ARG A 203 -4.41 19.12 27.08
C ARG A 203 -2.92 19.25 27.36
N GLU A 204 -2.11 18.24 27.05
CA GLU A 204 -0.68 18.24 27.27
C GLU A 204 0.05 19.23 26.37
N PHE A 205 -0.33 19.37 25.10
CA PHE A 205 0.18 20.42 24.22
C PHE A 205 -0.08 21.80 24.82
N ARG A 206 -1.29 22.05 25.33
CA ARG A 206 -1.65 23.34 25.97
C ARG A 206 -0.91 23.58 27.29
N ARG A 207 -0.80 22.54 28.12
CA ARG A 207 -0.03 22.62 29.38
C ARG A 207 1.43 22.99 29.13
N ARG A 208 2.04 22.44 28.08
CA ARG A 208 3.43 22.75 27.68
C ARG A 208 3.56 24.02 26.86
N LYS A 209 2.47 24.71 26.55
CA LYS A 209 2.45 25.88 25.66
C LYS A 209 3.04 25.60 24.27
N LEU A 210 2.85 24.39 23.78
CA LEU A 210 3.27 24.01 22.43
C LEU A 210 2.17 24.34 21.41
N PRO A 211 2.53 24.81 20.21
CA PRO A 211 1.57 25.04 19.14
C PRO A 211 0.86 23.73 18.75
N LEU A 212 -0.44 23.83 18.53
CA LEU A 212 -1.27 22.76 17.99
C LEU A 212 -2.49 23.38 17.32
N ASP A 213 -2.66 23.16 16.03
CA ASP A 213 -3.79 23.68 15.27
C ASP A 213 -4.85 22.60 15.06
N ASN A 214 -4.42 21.36 14.84
CA ASN A 214 -5.34 20.26 14.59
C ASN A 214 -4.83 18.95 15.20
N ILE A 215 -5.76 18.13 15.69
CA ILE A 215 -5.50 16.75 16.08
C ILE A 215 -6.26 15.82 15.15
N VAL A 216 -5.64 14.73 14.75
CA VAL A 216 -6.24 13.73 13.86
C VAL A 216 -6.65 12.51 14.64
N LEU A 217 -7.94 12.21 14.67
CA LEU A 217 -8.46 10.92 15.11
C LEU A 217 -8.44 9.99 13.89
N ASP A 218 -7.40 9.16 13.84
CA ASP A 218 -7.21 8.22 12.75
C ASP A 218 -8.03 6.94 12.96
N TRP A 219 -7.82 5.96 12.13
CA TRP A 219 -8.62 4.75 12.00
C TRP A 219 -8.90 4.01 13.33
N ARG A 220 -9.94 3.15 13.27
CA ARG A 220 -10.37 2.26 14.36
C ARG A 220 -10.93 2.96 15.60
N TYR A 221 -11.64 4.09 15.40
CA TYR A 221 -12.49 4.68 16.44
C TYR A 221 -13.87 3.99 16.50
N TRP A 222 -14.18 3.14 15.54
CA TRP A 222 -15.38 2.31 15.42
C TRP A 222 -15.24 0.98 16.16
N GLU A 223 -16.36 0.27 16.38
CA GLU A 223 -16.36 -1.09 16.93
C GLU A 223 -15.60 -2.06 16.03
N ASP A 224 -15.13 -3.17 16.60
CA ASP A 224 -14.44 -4.20 15.84
C ASP A 224 -15.32 -4.71 14.67
N ASP A 225 -14.70 -5.00 13.54
CA ASP A 225 -15.33 -5.44 12.29
C ASP A 225 -16.34 -4.45 11.65
N SER A 226 -16.36 -3.18 12.09
CA SER A 226 -17.27 -2.13 11.62
C SER A 226 -16.56 -1.07 10.76
N TRP A 227 -15.55 -1.46 9.99
CA TRP A 227 -14.84 -0.52 9.11
C TRP A 227 -15.81 0.16 8.12
N GLY A 228 -15.76 1.50 8.06
CA GLY A 228 -16.61 2.31 7.18
C GLY A 228 -18.01 2.62 7.72
N CYS A 229 -18.35 2.27 8.96
CA CYS A 229 -19.65 2.59 9.55
C CYS A 229 -19.84 4.06 9.88
N HIS A 230 -18.78 4.87 9.94
CA HIS A 230 -18.81 6.27 10.39
C HIS A 230 -19.44 6.45 11.78
N CYS A 231 -19.30 5.45 12.63
CA CYS A 231 -19.84 5.41 13.98
C CYS A 231 -18.71 5.29 15.01
N PHE A 232 -18.90 5.82 16.20
CA PHE A 232 -17.94 5.70 17.29
C PHE A 232 -18.24 4.47 18.14
N ASP A 233 -17.21 3.78 18.58
CA ASP A 233 -17.32 2.76 19.63
C ASP A 233 -17.68 3.47 20.96
N ALA A 234 -18.89 3.25 21.44
CA ALA A 234 -19.41 3.91 22.64
C ALA A 234 -18.63 3.61 23.93
N LYS A 235 -17.88 2.50 23.97
CA LYS A 235 -17.04 2.17 25.15
C LYS A 235 -15.75 2.99 25.16
N ARG A 236 -15.15 3.21 24.00
CA ARG A 236 -13.87 3.92 23.88
C ARG A 236 -14.06 5.41 23.66
N PHE A 237 -15.16 5.80 23.03
CA PHE A 237 -15.54 7.18 22.72
C PHE A 237 -16.97 7.44 23.19
N PRO A 238 -17.19 7.52 24.51
CA PRO A 238 -18.54 7.59 25.07
C PRO A 238 -19.28 8.90 24.81
N ASP A 239 -18.56 9.99 24.56
CA ASP A 239 -19.12 11.30 24.25
C ASP A 239 -18.35 12.00 23.13
N PRO A 240 -18.54 11.58 21.87
CA PRO A 240 -17.84 12.18 20.74
C PRO A 240 -18.12 13.67 20.57
N LYS A 241 -19.35 14.13 20.92
CA LYS A 241 -19.68 15.55 20.86
C LYS A 241 -18.90 16.35 21.89
N GLY A 242 -18.89 15.92 23.13
CA GLY A 242 -18.11 16.57 24.20
C GLY A 242 -16.61 16.55 23.91
N MET A 243 -16.09 15.47 23.31
CA MET A 243 -14.70 15.41 22.83
C MET A 243 -14.40 16.53 21.82
N VAL A 244 -15.23 16.70 20.81
CA VAL A 244 -15.05 17.75 19.80
C VAL A 244 -15.17 19.14 20.44
N ASP A 245 -16.17 19.33 21.29
CA ASP A 245 -16.38 20.61 21.99
C ASP A 245 -15.18 20.99 22.86
N GLU A 246 -14.58 20.03 23.58
CA GLU A 246 -13.39 20.26 24.38
C GLU A 246 -12.16 20.59 23.55
N VAL A 247 -11.93 19.86 22.43
CA VAL A 247 -10.84 20.18 21.51
C VAL A 247 -10.97 21.62 21.01
N HIS A 248 -12.20 22.04 20.65
CA HIS A 248 -12.47 23.41 20.19
C HIS A 248 -12.27 24.43 21.32
N ALA A 249 -12.71 24.12 22.53
CA ALA A 249 -12.51 24.99 23.71
C ALA A 249 -11.02 25.18 24.06
N LEU A 250 -10.19 24.20 23.69
CA LEU A 250 -8.74 24.27 23.81
C LEU A 250 -8.07 24.93 22.59
N ASP A 251 -8.83 25.64 21.75
CA ASP A 251 -8.37 26.33 20.55
C ASP A 251 -7.58 25.44 19.58
N ALA A 252 -8.08 24.23 19.37
CA ALA A 252 -7.61 23.29 18.34
C ALA A 252 -8.79 22.83 17.47
N ARG A 253 -8.47 22.21 16.36
CA ARG A 253 -9.44 21.54 15.48
C ARG A 253 -9.25 20.03 15.55
N ILE A 254 -10.25 19.28 15.15
CA ILE A 254 -10.16 17.82 15.06
C ILE A 254 -10.57 17.38 13.66
N MET A 255 -9.78 16.51 13.08
CA MET A 255 -10.11 15.79 11.84
C MET A 255 -10.31 14.32 12.18
N VAL A 256 -11.44 13.77 11.74
CA VAL A 256 -11.73 12.34 11.85
C VAL A 256 -11.47 11.69 10.50
N SER A 257 -10.63 10.66 10.48
CA SER A 257 -10.32 9.87 9.30
C SER A 257 -11.50 8.92 8.98
N VAL A 258 -11.94 8.86 7.75
CA VAL A 258 -13.06 8.02 7.29
C VAL A 258 -12.68 7.16 6.09
#